data_7afc90dcfb5444135dea5a842a8e8283
#
_entry.id   7afc90dcfb5444135dea5a842a8e8283
#
_cell.length_a   1.000
_cell.length_b   1.000
_cell.length_c   1.000
_cell.angle_alpha   90.00
_cell.angle_beta   90.00
_cell.angle_gamma   90.00
#
_symmetry.space_group_name_H-M   'P 1'
#
loop_
_entity.id
_entity.type
_entity.pdbx_description
1 polymer ?
#
loop_
_entity_poly.entity_id
_entity_poly.type
_entity_poly.pdbx_seq_one_letter_code
_entity_poly.pdbx_strand_id
1 'polypeptide(L)'
;TKMLKKKEYKFWFCTGSQDLYGDECLAHVAEHAKIIVEKLNESGVLPYEVVWKPTLITNELIRKTFNEANIDDECAGVITWMHTFSPAKSWILGLQEFRKPLLHLHTQFNMEIPYDTIDMDFMNENQSAHGGREFGHIFTRLGIERKVVVGHWSDEKVQEKIASWMRTAVGVIESSHVRVIRVADNMRNVAVTEGDKVEAQIKFGWEVDAYPVNEIAESVDAVSAADVNTLVEEYYDKYEILLEGRDPEEFRKHVAVQAQIELGFERFLEEKNYQAIVTHFGDLGAL
;
A
#
# COMPACT_ATOMS: atom_id res chain seq x y z
N THR A 1 6.02 -20.41 -10.95
CA THR A 1 6.35 -19.04 -10.46
C THR A 1 5.80 -18.91 -9.05
N LYS A 2 6.65 -18.92 -8.04
CA LYS A 2 6.25 -18.49 -6.70
C LYS A 2 5.92 -17.01 -6.80
N MET A 3 4.63 -16.66 -6.81
CA MET A 3 4.23 -15.28 -6.64
C MET A 3 4.87 -14.72 -5.37
N LEU A 4 5.45 -13.51 -5.46
CA LEU A 4 5.93 -12.76 -4.32
C LEU A 4 4.89 -12.85 -3.19
N LYS A 5 5.32 -13.20 -2.00
CA LYS A 5 4.44 -13.40 -0.86
C LYS A 5 3.69 -12.09 -0.60
N LYS A 6 2.39 -12.05 -0.89
CA LYS A 6 1.56 -10.87 -0.66
C LYS A 6 1.52 -10.59 0.82
N LYS A 7 1.95 -9.39 1.25
CA LYS A 7 1.77 -8.93 2.62
C LYS A 7 0.29 -8.72 2.90
N GLU A 8 -0.17 -9.12 4.08
CA GLU A 8 -1.52 -8.82 4.56
C GLU A 8 -1.52 -7.45 5.20
N TYR A 9 -1.89 -6.44 4.43
CA TYR A 9 -2.01 -5.08 4.92
C TYR A 9 -3.32 -4.83 5.64
N LYS A 10 -3.28 -3.91 6.63
CA LYS A 10 -4.41 -3.44 7.41
C LYS A 10 -4.44 -1.92 7.42
N PHE A 11 -5.61 -1.36 7.67
CA PHE A 11 -5.81 0.07 7.83
C PHE A 11 -6.35 0.38 9.21
N TRP A 12 -5.74 1.32 9.91
CA TRP A 12 -6.17 1.68 11.26
C TRP A 12 -7.28 2.73 11.21
N PHE A 13 -8.36 2.47 11.92
CA PHE A 13 -9.47 3.42 12.07
C PHE A 13 -9.30 4.18 13.38
N CYS A 14 -9.02 5.49 13.27
CA CYS A 14 -8.69 6.38 14.36
C CYS A 14 -9.79 7.44 14.53
N THR A 15 -10.54 7.37 15.62
CA THR A 15 -11.62 8.30 15.93
C THR A 15 -11.13 9.34 16.92
N GLY A 16 -11.35 10.63 16.61
CA GLY A 16 -11.05 11.75 17.48
C GLY A 16 -12.20 12.12 18.39
N SER A 17 -11.89 12.49 19.62
CA SER A 17 -12.78 13.08 20.61
C SER A 17 -11.98 13.90 21.63
N GLN A 18 -12.59 14.26 22.77
CA GLN A 18 -11.94 14.94 23.89
C GLN A 18 -12.61 14.59 25.22
N ASP A 19 -11.86 14.69 26.32
CA ASP A 19 -12.34 14.37 27.68
C ASP A 19 -13.52 15.24 28.14
N LEU A 20 -13.69 16.41 27.55
CA LEU A 20 -14.77 17.37 27.90
C LEU A 20 -16.16 16.73 27.85
N TYR A 21 -16.35 15.72 26.99
CA TYR A 21 -17.67 15.09 26.82
C TYR A 21 -18.03 14.06 27.90
N GLY A 22 -17.05 13.63 28.69
CA GLY A 22 -17.23 12.64 29.75
C GLY A 22 -17.23 11.19 29.29
N ASP A 23 -17.16 10.28 30.25
CA ASP A 23 -16.94 8.85 30.00
C ASP A 23 -18.07 8.18 29.22
N GLU A 24 -19.33 8.59 29.47
CA GLU A 24 -20.50 8.03 28.77
C GLU A 24 -20.46 8.34 27.25
N CYS A 25 -20.23 9.60 26.90
CA CYS A 25 -20.12 10.02 25.50
C CYS A 25 -18.92 9.36 24.83
N LEU A 26 -17.78 9.25 25.52
CA LEU A 26 -16.59 8.58 25.00
C LEU A 26 -16.83 7.07 24.77
N ALA A 27 -17.64 6.44 25.62
CA ALA A 27 -18.03 5.03 25.42
C ALA A 27 -18.90 4.87 24.16
N HIS A 28 -19.89 5.76 23.94
CA HIS A 28 -20.70 5.78 22.70
C HIS A 28 -19.83 6.04 21.46
N VAL A 29 -18.89 6.97 21.52
CA VAL A 29 -17.95 7.23 20.40
C VAL A 29 -17.16 5.97 20.03
N ALA A 30 -16.67 5.25 21.03
CA ALA A 30 -15.94 4.00 20.81
C ALA A 30 -16.83 2.88 20.25
N GLU A 31 -18.06 2.76 20.73
CA GLU A 31 -19.04 1.78 20.24
C GLU A 31 -19.42 2.06 18.78
N HIS A 32 -19.76 3.29 18.45
CA HIS A 32 -20.11 3.70 17.10
C HIS A 32 -18.94 3.49 16.12
N ALA A 33 -17.72 3.78 16.55
CA ALA A 33 -16.52 3.53 15.75
C ALA A 33 -16.32 2.03 15.46
N LYS A 34 -16.55 1.17 16.47
CA LYS A 34 -16.47 -0.30 16.30
C LYS A 34 -17.54 -0.81 15.35
N ILE A 35 -18.76 -0.30 15.45
CA ILE A 35 -19.86 -0.66 14.53
C ILE A 35 -19.48 -0.29 13.07
N ILE A 36 -18.98 0.93 12.86
CA ILE A 36 -18.53 1.34 11.52
C ILE A 36 -17.46 0.38 11.00
N VAL A 37 -16.44 0.08 11.79
CA VAL A 37 -15.34 -0.81 11.40
C VAL A 37 -15.84 -2.21 11.06
N GLU A 38 -16.70 -2.78 11.91
CA GLU A 38 -17.31 -4.09 11.68
C GLU A 38 -18.10 -4.12 10.37
N LYS A 39 -18.96 -3.14 10.15
CA LYS A 39 -19.77 -3.05 8.93
C LYS A 39 -18.96 -2.78 7.68
N LEU A 40 -17.90 -2.00 7.76
CA LEU A 40 -16.96 -1.82 6.65
C LEU A 40 -16.28 -3.16 6.28
N ASN A 41 -15.82 -3.93 7.26
CA ASN A 41 -15.19 -5.23 7.03
C ASN A 41 -16.19 -6.28 6.51
N GLU A 42 -17.44 -6.26 6.96
CA GLU A 42 -18.51 -7.15 6.50
C GLU A 42 -19.03 -6.83 5.10
N SER A 43 -18.79 -5.63 4.59
CA SER A 43 -19.35 -5.15 3.31
C SER A 43 -18.95 -5.97 2.09
N GLY A 44 -17.81 -6.66 2.15
CA GLY A 44 -17.22 -7.36 1.00
C GLY A 44 -16.66 -6.43 -0.09
N VAL A 45 -16.73 -5.11 0.09
CA VAL A 45 -16.26 -4.10 -0.87
C VAL A 45 -14.78 -3.75 -0.62
N LEU A 46 -14.36 -3.71 0.64
CA LEU A 46 -13.01 -3.33 1.03
C LEU A 46 -12.01 -4.47 0.75
N PRO A 47 -10.87 -4.19 0.08
CA PRO A 47 -9.87 -5.22 -0.24
C PRO A 47 -8.94 -5.57 0.93
N TYR A 48 -8.96 -4.82 2.02
CA TYR A 48 -8.11 -4.98 3.20
C TYR A 48 -8.90 -4.76 4.48
N GLU A 49 -8.44 -5.38 5.56
CA GLU A 49 -9.03 -5.24 6.89
C GLU A 49 -8.87 -3.83 7.45
N VAL A 50 -9.92 -3.33 8.07
CA VAL A 50 -9.91 -2.11 8.88
C VAL A 50 -9.86 -2.52 10.36
N VAL A 51 -8.91 -1.97 11.10
CA VAL A 51 -8.69 -2.27 12.53
C VAL A 51 -9.06 -1.06 13.37
N TRP A 52 -10.01 -1.24 14.28
CA TRP A 52 -10.36 -0.20 15.23
C TRP A 52 -9.20 0.11 16.19
N LYS A 53 -8.96 1.40 16.45
CA LYS A 53 -8.04 1.88 17.48
C LYS A 53 -8.81 2.63 18.57
N PRO A 54 -8.36 2.60 19.83
CA PRO A 54 -8.98 3.35 20.90
C PRO A 54 -9.15 4.83 20.54
N THR A 55 -10.23 5.46 21.04
CA THR A 55 -10.54 6.86 20.76
C THR A 55 -9.39 7.79 21.16
N LEU A 56 -8.99 8.66 20.25
CA LEU A 56 -7.86 9.56 20.41
C LEU A 56 -8.31 10.89 21.03
N ILE A 57 -7.95 11.13 22.27
CA ILE A 57 -8.43 12.26 23.10
C ILE A 57 -7.33 13.22 23.56
N THR A 58 -6.05 12.82 23.50
CA THR A 58 -4.92 13.67 23.92
C THR A 58 -3.83 13.75 22.86
N ASN A 59 -3.01 14.80 22.92
CA ASN A 59 -1.82 14.97 22.06
C ASN A 59 -0.89 13.75 22.13
N GLU A 60 -0.63 13.26 23.34
CA GLU A 60 0.29 12.17 23.59
C GLU A 60 -0.23 10.86 22.98
N LEU A 61 -1.53 10.59 23.15
CA LEU A 61 -2.15 9.38 22.62
C LEU A 61 -2.19 9.41 21.09
N ILE A 62 -2.54 10.56 20.49
CA ILE A 62 -2.52 10.75 19.04
C ILE A 62 -1.11 10.53 18.48
N ARG A 63 -0.11 11.19 19.05
CA ARG A 63 1.28 11.08 18.62
C ARG A 63 1.79 9.66 18.75
N LYS A 64 1.52 9.00 19.89
CA LYS A 64 1.89 7.62 20.12
C LYS A 64 1.28 6.68 19.08
N THR A 65 -0.04 6.77 18.85
CA THR A 65 -0.75 5.92 17.88
C THR A 65 -0.21 6.10 16.45
N PHE A 66 0.10 7.33 16.05
CA PHE A 66 0.64 7.59 14.72
C PHE A 66 2.08 7.12 14.56
N ASN A 67 2.89 7.20 15.62
CA ASN A 67 4.24 6.63 15.61
C ASN A 67 4.21 5.09 15.60
N GLU A 68 3.30 4.47 16.33
CA GLU A 68 3.06 3.03 16.25
C GLU A 68 2.64 2.62 14.83
N ALA A 69 1.74 3.38 14.17
CA ALA A 69 1.34 3.13 12.79
C ALA A 69 2.51 3.27 11.81
N ASN A 70 3.45 4.20 12.03
CA ASN A 70 4.63 4.36 11.19
C ASN A 70 5.53 3.12 11.19
N ILE A 71 5.71 2.49 12.36
CA ILE A 71 6.62 1.34 12.53
C ILE A 71 5.95 -0.02 12.34
N ASP A 72 4.63 -0.08 12.27
CA ASP A 72 3.89 -1.32 12.02
C ASP A 72 3.91 -1.65 10.53
N ASP A 73 4.64 -2.69 10.15
CA ASP A 73 4.80 -3.13 8.76
C ASP A 73 3.50 -3.62 8.10
N GLU A 74 2.48 -4.00 8.90
CA GLU A 74 1.17 -4.38 8.38
C GLU A 74 0.25 -3.18 8.18
N CYS A 75 0.48 -2.06 8.86
CA CYS A 75 -0.33 -0.85 8.70
C CYS A 75 0.02 -0.13 7.39
N ALA A 76 -0.89 -0.14 6.41
CA ALA A 76 -0.70 0.56 5.13
C ALA A 76 -1.21 2.01 5.15
N GLY A 77 -1.94 2.42 6.17
CA GLY A 77 -2.47 3.78 6.29
C GLY A 77 -3.49 3.93 7.41
N VAL A 78 -3.92 5.15 7.62
CA VAL A 78 -4.87 5.50 8.68
C VAL A 78 -6.12 6.13 8.09
N ILE A 79 -7.28 5.68 8.56
CA ILE A 79 -8.58 6.30 8.31
C ILE A 79 -8.96 7.08 9.57
N THR A 80 -9.16 8.38 9.45
CA THR A 80 -9.58 9.23 10.57
C THR A 80 -11.07 9.58 10.47
N TRP A 81 -11.73 9.64 11.60
CA TRP A 81 -13.10 10.10 11.73
C TRP A 81 -13.26 10.99 12.97
N MET A 82 -13.96 12.11 12.82
CA MET A 82 -14.36 12.96 13.93
C MET A 82 -15.84 12.73 14.21
N HIS A 83 -16.17 12.04 15.30
CA HIS A 83 -17.55 11.82 15.70
C HIS A 83 -18.05 13.03 16.50
N THR A 84 -17.43 13.30 17.63
CA THR A 84 -17.55 14.55 18.36
C THR A 84 -16.57 15.59 17.82
N PHE A 85 -16.55 16.77 18.40
CA PHE A 85 -15.47 17.73 18.16
C PHE A 85 -14.18 17.26 18.84
N SER A 86 -13.17 17.03 18.06
CA SER A 86 -11.80 16.75 18.51
C SER A 86 -10.93 17.95 18.16
N PRO A 87 -10.35 18.66 19.15
CA PRO A 87 -9.57 19.87 18.87
C PRO A 87 -8.38 19.58 17.95
N ALA A 88 -8.36 20.17 16.77
CA ALA A 88 -7.36 19.86 15.75
C ALA A 88 -5.94 20.23 16.17
N LYS A 89 -5.76 21.16 17.07
CA LYS A 89 -4.45 21.49 17.66
C LYS A 89 -3.79 20.29 18.32
N SER A 90 -4.56 19.37 18.88
CA SER A 90 -4.07 18.14 19.51
C SER A 90 -3.45 17.15 18.52
N TRP A 91 -3.77 17.28 17.23
CA TRP A 91 -3.30 16.38 16.18
C TRP A 91 -1.99 16.83 15.51
N ILE A 92 -1.54 18.07 15.74
CA ILE A 92 -0.43 18.67 15.00
C ILE A 92 0.82 17.82 15.07
N LEU A 93 1.28 17.44 16.26
CA LEU A 93 2.53 16.70 16.43
C LEU A 93 2.44 15.30 15.81
N GLY A 94 1.34 14.61 16.02
CA GLY A 94 1.12 13.30 15.42
C GLY A 94 1.12 13.36 13.89
N LEU A 95 0.44 14.33 13.30
CA LEU A 95 0.40 14.54 11.85
C LEU A 95 1.75 14.90 11.24
N GLN A 96 2.55 15.74 11.92
CA GLN A 96 3.89 16.11 11.46
C GLN A 96 4.86 14.93 11.41
N GLU A 97 4.69 13.96 12.30
CA GLU A 97 5.53 12.77 12.40
C GLU A 97 5.00 11.60 11.56
N PHE A 98 3.75 11.64 11.11
CA PHE A 98 3.12 10.58 10.34
C PHE A 98 3.67 10.51 8.91
N ARG A 99 3.98 9.29 8.44
CA ARG A 99 4.66 9.07 7.14
C ARG A 99 3.88 8.18 6.17
N LYS A 100 2.72 7.68 6.59
CA LYS A 100 1.90 6.78 5.76
C LYS A 100 0.67 7.49 5.19
N PRO A 101 0.01 6.92 4.17
CA PRO A 101 -1.21 7.48 3.63
C PRO A 101 -2.30 7.68 4.67
N LEU A 102 -3.02 8.81 4.57
CA LEU A 102 -4.13 9.15 5.45
C LEU A 102 -5.39 9.46 4.64
N LEU A 103 -6.51 8.88 5.07
CA LEU A 103 -7.85 9.21 4.60
C LEU A 103 -8.66 9.79 5.75
N HIS A 104 -9.34 10.91 5.51
CA HIS A 104 -10.38 11.41 6.41
C HIS A 104 -11.76 11.00 5.88
N LEU A 105 -12.44 10.13 6.63
CA LEU A 105 -13.83 9.76 6.38
C LEU A 105 -14.74 10.81 7.01
N HIS A 106 -15.32 11.66 6.16
CA HIS A 106 -16.24 12.71 6.58
C HIS A 106 -17.67 12.19 6.54
N THR A 107 -18.10 11.60 7.63
CA THR A 107 -19.37 10.88 7.76
C THR A 107 -20.06 11.20 9.10
N GLN A 108 -21.34 10.93 9.18
CA GLN A 108 -22.10 10.87 10.43
C GLN A 108 -22.37 9.40 10.78
N PHE A 109 -22.54 9.10 12.06
CA PHE A 109 -22.93 7.75 12.47
C PHE A 109 -24.33 7.40 11.99
N ASN A 110 -25.29 8.31 12.25
CA ASN A 110 -26.68 8.16 11.84
C ASN A 110 -26.89 8.56 10.38
N MET A 111 -27.68 7.80 9.64
CA MET A 111 -28.04 8.12 8.26
C MET A 111 -28.97 9.32 8.19
N GLU A 112 -29.91 9.43 9.15
CA GLU A 112 -30.91 10.48 9.22
C GLU A 112 -30.83 11.25 10.54
N ILE A 113 -31.27 12.51 10.54
CA ILE A 113 -31.38 13.32 11.74
C ILE A 113 -32.67 12.94 12.44
N PRO A 114 -32.64 12.52 13.74
CA PRO A 114 -33.82 12.15 14.49
C PRO A 114 -34.56 13.40 14.98
N TYR A 115 -35.28 14.09 14.10
CA TYR A 115 -35.91 15.39 14.36
C TYR A 115 -36.84 15.40 15.57
N ASP A 116 -37.50 14.29 15.87
CA ASP A 116 -38.47 14.21 17.00
C ASP A 116 -37.78 14.09 18.37
N THR A 117 -36.51 13.67 18.40
CA THR A 117 -35.79 13.38 19.66
C THR A 117 -34.44 14.08 19.76
N ILE A 118 -34.07 14.89 18.77
CA ILE A 118 -32.81 15.61 18.78
C ILE A 118 -32.73 16.62 19.91
N ASP A 119 -31.66 16.61 20.67
CA ASP A 119 -31.33 17.51 21.75
C ASP A 119 -29.88 17.99 21.69
N MET A 120 -29.43 18.68 22.73
CA MET A 120 -28.05 19.18 22.80
C MET A 120 -27.04 18.09 22.99
N ASP A 121 -27.39 16.99 23.62
CA ASP A 121 -26.49 15.86 23.83
C ASP A 121 -26.23 15.13 22.49
N PHE A 122 -27.28 14.92 21.69
CA PHE A 122 -27.16 14.45 20.32
C PHE A 122 -26.28 15.36 19.45
N MET A 123 -26.44 16.68 19.56
CA MET A 123 -25.61 17.64 18.81
C MET A 123 -24.17 17.61 19.25
N ASN A 124 -23.88 17.45 20.52
CA ASN A 124 -22.51 17.36 21.05
C ASN A 124 -21.81 16.09 20.60
N GLU A 125 -22.55 14.99 20.56
CA GLU A 125 -22.01 13.71 20.07
C GLU A 125 -21.76 13.73 18.56
N ASN A 126 -22.60 14.38 17.76
CA ASN A 126 -22.61 14.32 16.31
C ASN A 126 -22.04 15.60 15.66
N GLN A 127 -20.76 15.90 15.93
CA GLN A 127 -20.08 17.10 15.42
C GLN A 127 -19.06 16.83 14.31
N SER A 128 -19.28 15.81 13.49
CA SER A 128 -18.35 15.44 12.41
C SER A 128 -18.07 16.57 11.44
N ALA A 129 -19.09 17.38 11.10
CA ALA A 129 -18.94 18.52 10.20
C ALA A 129 -18.05 19.61 10.80
N HIS A 130 -18.20 19.90 12.08
CA HIS A 130 -17.41 20.89 12.80
C HIS A 130 -15.96 20.41 12.99
N GLY A 131 -15.78 19.24 13.61
CA GLY A 131 -14.47 18.65 13.86
C GLY A 131 -13.70 18.37 12.57
N GLY A 132 -14.37 17.84 11.54
CA GLY A 132 -13.76 17.56 10.26
C GLY A 132 -13.26 18.81 9.52
N ARG A 133 -13.94 19.94 9.64
CA ARG A 133 -13.46 21.20 9.03
C ARG A 133 -12.23 21.76 9.71
N GLU A 134 -12.20 21.79 11.02
CA GLU A 134 -11.02 22.24 11.77
C GLU A 134 -9.84 21.29 11.55
N PHE A 135 -10.08 20.00 11.57
CA PHE A 135 -9.08 18.97 11.23
C PHE A 135 -8.51 19.19 9.83
N GLY A 136 -9.37 19.43 8.84
CA GLY A 136 -8.94 19.75 7.47
C GLY A 136 -8.12 21.03 7.38
N HIS A 137 -8.43 22.05 8.18
CA HIS A 137 -7.67 23.31 8.24
C HIS A 137 -6.21 23.04 8.68
N ILE A 138 -5.99 22.17 9.67
CA ILE A 138 -4.63 21.85 10.13
C ILE A 138 -3.80 21.17 9.05
N PHE A 139 -4.39 20.28 8.25
CA PHE A 139 -3.67 19.68 7.10
C PHE A 139 -3.17 20.75 6.12
N THR A 140 -4.04 21.72 5.81
CA THR A 140 -3.66 22.83 4.93
C THR A 140 -2.53 23.67 5.53
N ARG A 141 -2.58 23.94 6.84
CA ARG A 141 -1.54 24.68 7.54
C ARG A 141 -0.20 23.94 7.59
N LEU A 142 -0.23 22.62 7.72
CA LEU A 142 0.97 21.76 7.76
C LEU A 142 1.51 21.41 6.37
N GLY A 143 0.77 21.69 5.30
CA GLY A 143 1.14 21.29 3.95
C GLY A 143 1.12 19.76 3.75
N ILE A 144 0.30 19.06 4.52
CA ILE A 144 0.16 17.59 4.44
C ILE A 144 -1.07 17.25 3.60
N GLU A 145 -0.89 16.37 2.63
CA GLU A 145 -1.98 15.87 1.82
C GLU A 145 -2.76 14.76 2.55
N ARG A 146 -4.05 14.70 2.26
CA ARG A 146 -4.94 13.64 2.71
C ARG A 146 -5.98 13.32 1.65
N LYS A 147 -6.47 12.11 1.64
CA LYS A 147 -7.70 11.77 0.93
C LYS A 147 -8.90 12.15 1.79
N VAL A 148 -9.89 12.81 1.23
CA VAL A 148 -11.19 13.02 1.89
C VAL A 148 -12.25 12.21 1.15
N VAL A 149 -13.00 11.40 1.90
CA VAL A 149 -14.19 10.69 1.40
C VAL A 149 -15.38 11.21 2.19
N VAL A 150 -16.37 11.73 1.48
CA VAL A 150 -17.58 12.32 2.05
C VAL A 150 -18.78 11.45 1.73
N GLY A 151 -19.63 11.21 2.71
CA GLY A 151 -20.89 10.48 2.60
C GLY A 151 -21.08 9.50 3.75
N HIS A 152 -22.26 8.86 3.80
CA HIS A 152 -22.55 7.92 4.86
C HIS A 152 -21.70 6.65 4.71
N TRP A 153 -21.12 6.17 5.79
CA TRP A 153 -20.19 5.03 5.81
C TRP A 153 -20.81 3.73 5.29
N SER A 154 -22.13 3.56 5.33
CA SER A 154 -22.83 2.39 4.79
C SER A 154 -23.17 2.49 3.30
N ASP A 155 -22.93 3.63 2.66
CA ASP A 155 -23.14 3.79 1.22
C ASP A 155 -22.05 3.04 0.44
N GLU A 156 -22.45 2.14 -0.45
CA GLU A 156 -21.53 1.35 -1.29
C GLU A 156 -20.57 2.23 -2.09
N LYS A 157 -21.04 3.37 -2.63
CA LYS A 157 -20.17 4.30 -3.37
C LYS A 157 -19.10 4.95 -2.47
N VAL A 158 -19.40 5.16 -1.20
CA VAL A 158 -18.43 5.64 -0.21
C VAL A 158 -17.40 4.54 0.08
N GLN A 159 -17.85 3.31 0.26
CA GLN A 159 -16.99 2.14 0.48
C GLN A 159 -16.10 1.86 -0.73
N GLU A 160 -16.61 1.99 -1.96
CA GLU A 160 -15.80 1.88 -3.19
C GLU A 160 -14.69 2.94 -3.27
N LYS A 161 -14.95 4.18 -2.84
CA LYS A 161 -13.92 5.23 -2.77
C LYS A 161 -12.86 4.92 -1.72
N ILE A 162 -13.26 4.37 -0.57
CA ILE A 162 -12.32 3.90 0.46
C ILE A 162 -11.49 2.75 -0.10
N ALA A 163 -12.12 1.75 -0.73
CA ALA A 163 -11.44 0.61 -1.32
C ALA A 163 -10.43 1.01 -2.42
N SER A 164 -10.79 1.98 -3.26
CA SER A 164 -9.88 2.53 -4.27
C SER A 164 -8.67 3.20 -3.63
N TRP A 165 -8.88 4.00 -2.57
CA TRP A 165 -7.80 4.62 -1.84
C TRP A 165 -6.90 3.58 -1.13
N MET A 166 -7.49 2.54 -0.53
CA MET A 166 -6.73 1.45 0.12
C MET A 166 -5.75 0.79 -0.87
N ARG A 167 -6.20 0.48 -2.09
CA ARG A 167 -5.32 -0.07 -3.14
C ARG A 167 -4.18 0.88 -3.51
N THR A 168 -4.49 2.17 -3.62
CA THR A 168 -3.47 3.20 -3.89
C THR A 168 -2.48 3.32 -2.74
N ALA A 169 -2.96 3.32 -1.49
CA ALA A 169 -2.13 3.40 -0.29
C ALA A 169 -1.16 2.22 -0.18
N VAL A 170 -1.64 1.00 -0.42
CA VAL A 170 -0.78 -0.20 -0.47
C VAL A 170 0.26 -0.06 -1.59
N GLY A 171 -0.14 0.42 -2.78
CA GLY A 171 0.80 0.68 -3.88
C GLY A 171 1.90 1.67 -3.51
N VAL A 172 1.59 2.71 -2.75
CA VAL A 172 2.59 3.68 -2.25
C VAL A 172 3.54 3.03 -1.25
N ILE A 173 3.01 2.25 -0.30
CA ILE A 173 3.83 1.55 0.70
C ILE A 173 4.73 0.51 0.03
N GLU A 174 4.19 -0.32 -0.85
CA GLU A 174 4.99 -1.31 -1.58
C GLU A 174 6.05 -0.64 -2.45
N SER A 175 5.70 0.42 -3.17
CA SER A 175 6.65 1.17 -4.01
C SER A 175 7.84 1.70 -3.21
N SER A 176 7.63 2.15 -1.98
CA SER A 176 8.71 2.71 -1.15
C SER A 176 9.74 1.68 -0.65
N HIS A 177 9.49 0.38 -0.88
CA HIS A 177 10.36 -0.73 -0.47
C HIS A 177 10.87 -1.55 -1.66
N VAL A 178 10.68 -1.07 -2.88
CA VAL A 178 11.15 -1.76 -4.10
C VAL A 178 12.66 -1.73 -4.17
N ARG A 179 13.26 -2.91 -4.36
CA ARG A 179 14.66 -3.09 -4.67
C ARG A 179 14.80 -3.54 -6.13
N VAL A 180 15.62 -2.85 -6.89
CA VAL A 180 15.79 -3.04 -8.33
C VAL A 180 17.22 -3.46 -8.63
N ILE A 181 17.38 -4.58 -9.32
CA ILE A 181 18.67 -4.93 -9.92
C ILE A 181 18.79 -4.27 -11.28
N ARG A 182 19.89 -3.56 -11.46
CA ARG A 182 20.34 -3.11 -12.76
C ARG A 182 21.50 -4.01 -13.19
N VAL A 183 21.30 -4.76 -14.27
CA VAL A 183 22.33 -5.64 -14.84
C VAL A 183 23.18 -4.84 -15.82
N ALA A 184 24.50 -4.85 -15.61
CA ALA A 184 25.48 -4.09 -16.37
C ALA A 184 25.31 -2.55 -16.23
N ASP A 185 25.55 -1.77 -17.28
CA ASP A 185 25.52 -0.31 -17.24
C ASP A 185 24.41 0.29 -18.13
N ASN A 186 24.31 1.61 -18.20
CA ASN A 186 23.42 2.33 -19.11
C ASN A 186 23.85 2.12 -20.58
N MET A 187 22.91 2.35 -21.48
CA MET A 187 23.23 2.39 -22.91
C MET A 187 24.16 3.58 -23.21
N ARG A 188 25.26 3.30 -23.89
CA ARG A 188 26.23 4.33 -24.27
C ARG A 188 25.57 5.38 -25.17
N ASN A 189 25.77 6.63 -24.85
CA ASN A 189 25.28 7.78 -25.61
C ASN A 189 23.74 7.91 -25.71
N VAL A 190 23.00 7.24 -24.82
CA VAL A 190 21.54 7.35 -24.74
C VAL A 190 21.14 8.05 -23.45
N ALA A 191 20.93 9.35 -23.51
CA ALA A 191 20.71 10.22 -22.34
C ALA A 191 19.56 9.77 -21.44
N VAL A 192 18.48 9.22 -22.01
CA VAL A 192 17.29 8.78 -21.24
C VAL A 192 17.54 7.53 -20.39
N THR A 193 18.65 6.84 -20.62
CA THR A 193 19.04 5.67 -19.80
C THR A 193 19.96 6.04 -18.63
N GLU A 194 20.45 7.29 -18.61
CA GLU A 194 21.22 7.82 -17.49
C GLU A 194 20.28 8.13 -16.32
N GLY A 195 20.28 7.29 -15.31
CA GLY A 195 19.44 7.43 -14.13
C GLY A 195 20.24 7.78 -12.88
N ASP A 196 19.68 8.65 -12.04
CA ASP A 196 20.24 8.95 -10.73
C ASP A 196 19.62 7.99 -9.69
N LYS A 197 20.40 6.99 -9.28
CA LYS A 197 19.98 5.98 -8.28
C LYS A 197 19.74 6.58 -6.91
N VAL A 198 20.46 7.63 -6.56
CA VAL A 198 20.30 8.34 -5.29
C VAL A 198 18.99 9.14 -5.30
N GLU A 199 18.72 9.85 -6.39
CA GLU A 199 17.44 10.57 -6.55
C GLU A 199 16.24 9.61 -6.56
N ALA A 200 16.37 8.43 -7.17
CA ALA A 200 15.34 7.39 -7.14
C ALA A 200 15.02 6.97 -5.69
N GLN A 201 16.03 6.80 -4.86
CA GLN A 201 15.84 6.47 -3.45
C GLN A 201 15.23 7.63 -2.67
N ILE A 202 15.70 8.87 -2.89
CA ILE A 202 15.15 10.06 -2.24
C ILE A 202 13.68 10.28 -2.59
N LYS A 203 13.31 10.14 -3.88
CA LYS A 203 11.95 10.43 -4.37
C LYS A 203 10.96 9.30 -4.17
N PHE A 204 11.40 8.07 -4.36
CA PHE A 204 10.50 6.90 -4.44
C PHE A 204 10.78 5.84 -3.36
N GLY A 205 11.91 5.95 -2.64
CA GLY A 205 12.37 4.92 -1.71
C GLY A 205 13.01 3.70 -2.40
N TRP A 206 13.21 3.72 -3.70
CA TRP A 206 13.75 2.59 -4.45
C TRP A 206 15.24 2.40 -4.22
N GLU A 207 15.63 1.20 -3.85
CA GLU A 207 17.05 0.81 -3.83
C GLU A 207 17.42 0.22 -5.20
N VAL A 208 18.31 0.91 -5.93
CA VAL A 208 18.75 0.46 -7.25
C VAL A 208 20.23 0.07 -7.20
N ASP A 209 20.50 -1.23 -7.29
CA ASP A 209 21.85 -1.78 -7.22
C ASP A 209 22.30 -2.31 -8.58
N ALA A 210 23.55 -2.01 -8.95
CA ALA A 210 24.15 -2.53 -10.18
C ALA A 210 24.86 -3.86 -9.92
N TYR A 211 24.58 -4.85 -10.78
CA TYR A 211 25.25 -6.14 -10.77
C TYR A 211 25.92 -6.42 -12.11
N PRO A 212 27.13 -7.00 -12.10
CA PRO A 212 27.77 -7.42 -13.33
C PRO A 212 27.07 -8.66 -13.93
N VAL A 213 27.10 -8.78 -15.25
CA VAL A 213 26.42 -9.86 -16.00
C VAL A 213 26.89 -11.25 -15.56
N ASN A 214 28.17 -11.41 -15.22
CA ASN A 214 28.71 -12.71 -14.82
C ASN A 214 28.09 -13.29 -13.56
N GLU A 215 27.68 -12.47 -12.58
CA GLU A 215 27.00 -12.98 -11.38
C GLU A 215 25.62 -13.56 -11.72
N ILE A 216 24.92 -12.96 -12.68
CA ILE A 216 23.65 -13.49 -13.17
C ILE A 216 23.90 -14.78 -13.99
N ALA A 217 24.90 -14.78 -14.86
CA ALA A 217 25.25 -15.96 -15.66
C ALA A 217 25.57 -17.18 -14.78
N GLU A 218 26.28 -17.00 -13.66
CA GLU A 218 26.53 -18.07 -12.68
C GLU A 218 25.22 -18.66 -12.12
N SER A 219 24.23 -17.82 -11.84
CA SER A 219 22.91 -18.30 -11.40
C SER A 219 22.16 -19.04 -12.51
N VAL A 220 22.26 -18.59 -13.74
CA VAL A 220 21.68 -19.26 -14.93
C VAL A 220 22.33 -20.62 -15.16
N ASP A 221 23.65 -20.69 -15.10
CA ASP A 221 24.42 -21.94 -15.31
C ASP A 221 24.14 -22.98 -14.21
N ALA A 222 23.79 -22.52 -13.00
CA ALA A 222 23.45 -23.39 -11.87
C ALA A 222 22.04 -24.01 -11.97
N VAL A 223 21.20 -23.61 -12.93
CA VAL A 223 19.86 -24.19 -13.13
C VAL A 223 19.94 -25.62 -13.62
N SER A 224 19.25 -26.54 -12.94
CA SER A 224 19.24 -27.94 -13.34
C SER A 224 18.46 -28.19 -14.65
N ALA A 225 18.88 -29.15 -15.45
CA ALA A 225 18.16 -29.55 -16.65
C ALA A 225 16.74 -30.07 -16.34
N ALA A 226 16.51 -30.61 -15.14
CA ALA A 226 15.20 -31.08 -14.71
C ALA A 226 14.25 -29.91 -14.51
N ASP A 227 14.72 -28.84 -13.86
CA ASP A 227 13.90 -27.63 -13.64
C ASP A 227 13.58 -26.92 -14.96
N VAL A 228 14.58 -26.82 -15.86
CA VAL A 228 14.37 -26.28 -17.21
C VAL A 228 13.30 -27.07 -17.97
N ASN A 229 13.39 -28.41 -17.97
CA ASN A 229 12.37 -29.24 -18.62
C ASN A 229 10.97 -29.04 -18.03
N THR A 230 10.88 -28.92 -16.70
CA THR A 230 9.60 -28.67 -16.04
C THR A 230 8.97 -27.37 -16.51
N LEU A 231 9.74 -26.30 -16.61
CA LEU A 231 9.24 -25.00 -17.06
C LEU A 231 8.88 -25.02 -18.56
N VAL A 232 9.67 -25.72 -19.38
CA VAL A 232 9.35 -25.90 -20.80
C VAL A 232 8.04 -26.64 -21.00
N GLU A 233 7.78 -27.74 -20.26
CA GLU A 233 6.49 -28.42 -20.30
C GLU A 233 5.34 -27.51 -19.89
N GLU A 234 5.54 -26.68 -18.86
CA GLU A 234 4.55 -25.69 -18.44
C GLU A 234 4.23 -24.68 -19.55
N TYR A 235 5.22 -24.21 -20.31
CA TYR A 235 4.98 -23.32 -21.46
C TYR A 235 4.15 -24.02 -22.54
N TYR A 236 4.49 -25.27 -22.86
CA TYR A 236 3.78 -26.04 -23.89
C TYR A 236 2.35 -26.44 -23.49
N ASP A 237 2.08 -26.50 -22.17
CA ASP A 237 0.73 -26.72 -21.65
C ASP A 237 -0.11 -25.43 -21.64
N LYS A 238 0.51 -24.30 -21.30
CA LYS A 238 -0.19 -23.03 -21.13
C LYS A 238 -0.37 -22.22 -22.42
N TYR A 239 0.52 -22.36 -23.38
CA TYR A 239 0.57 -21.51 -24.57
C TYR A 239 0.41 -22.30 -25.85
N GLU A 240 -0.27 -21.72 -26.83
CA GLU A 240 -0.29 -22.21 -28.20
C GLU A 240 1.04 -21.92 -28.87
N ILE A 241 1.74 -22.97 -29.31
CA ILE A 241 3.08 -22.84 -29.93
C ILE A 241 2.95 -22.74 -31.44
N LEU A 242 3.25 -21.58 -31.99
CA LEU A 242 3.21 -21.29 -33.41
C LEU A 242 4.59 -21.49 -34.03
N LEU A 243 4.82 -22.64 -34.66
CA LEU A 243 6.13 -22.98 -35.25
C LEU A 243 6.45 -22.21 -36.54
N GLU A 244 5.43 -21.81 -37.30
CA GLU A 244 5.61 -21.06 -38.57
C GLU A 244 6.65 -21.63 -39.50
N GLY A 245 6.71 -22.96 -39.62
CA GLY A 245 7.64 -23.67 -40.46
C GLY A 245 9.01 -23.95 -39.82
N ARG A 246 9.24 -23.60 -38.57
CA ARG A 246 10.47 -23.97 -37.83
C ARG A 246 10.44 -25.45 -37.45
N ASP A 247 11.63 -26.04 -37.33
CA ASP A 247 11.77 -27.40 -36.81
C ASP A 247 11.36 -27.44 -35.31
N PRO A 248 10.44 -28.34 -34.91
CA PRO A 248 9.93 -28.38 -33.53
C PRO A 248 11.01 -28.69 -32.48
N GLU A 249 11.96 -29.56 -32.80
CA GLU A 249 13.04 -29.96 -31.88
C GLU A 249 14.03 -28.81 -31.67
N GLU A 250 14.38 -28.11 -32.74
CA GLU A 250 15.26 -26.94 -32.67
C GLU A 250 14.57 -25.79 -31.91
N PHE A 251 13.30 -25.53 -32.22
CA PHE A 251 12.53 -24.52 -31.52
C PHE A 251 12.44 -24.79 -30.00
N ARG A 252 12.20 -26.07 -29.64
CA ARG A 252 12.16 -26.46 -28.22
C ARG A 252 13.50 -26.25 -27.51
N LYS A 253 14.64 -26.45 -28.17
CA LYS A 253 15.95 -26.15 -27.58
C LYS A 253 16.11 -24.64 -27.30
N HIS A 254 15.64 -23.78 -28.19
CA HIS A 254 15.66 -22.35 -27.97
C HIS A 254 14.76 -21.94 -26.79
N VAL A 255 13.58 -22.55 -26.69
CA VAL A 255 12.67 -22.33 -25.52
C VAL A 255 13.34 -22.78 -24.22
N ALA A 256 14.08 -23.90 -24.24
CA ALA A 256 14.82 -24.39 -23.07
C ALA A 256 15.89 -23.40 -22.59
N VAL A 257 16.63 -22.77 -23.53
CA VAL A 257 17.60 -21.72 -23.18
C VAL A 257 16.89 -20.52 -22.48
N GLN A 258 15.76 -20.09 -23.02
CA GLN A 258 15.00 -19.00 -22.39
C GLN A 258 14.45 -19.38 -21.01
N ALA A 259 13.97 -20.62 -20.86
CA ALA A 259 13.51 -21.13 -19.57
C ALA A 259 14.65 -21.20 -18.54
N GLN A 260 15.86 -21.58 -18.96
CA GLN A 260 17.04 -21.59 -18.09
C GLN A 260 17.40 -20.18 -17.62
N ILE A 261 17.38 -19.20 -18.52
CA ILE A 261 17.64 -17.79 -18.21
C ILE A 261 16.57 -17.25 -17.22
N GLU A 262 15.29 -17.51 -17.50
CA GLU A 262 14.19 -17.10 -16.61
C GLU A 262 14.39 -17.63 -15.18
N LEU A 263 14.63 -18.93 -15.04
CA LEU A 263 14.84 -19.57 -13.73
C LEU A 263 16.09 -19.03 -13.02
N GLY A 264 17.15 -18.74 -13.76
CA GLY A 264 18.37 -18.15 -13.21
C GLY A 264 18.12 -16.75 -12.65
N PHE A 265 17.38 -15.91 -13.37
CA PHE A 265 16.98 -14.59 -12.90
C PHE A 265 16.04 -14.67 -11.69
N GLU A 266 15.03 -15.53 -11.73
CA GLU A 266 14.10 -15.72 -10.59
C GLU A 266 14.87 -16.10 -9.32
N ARG A 267 15.77 -17.07 -9.39
CA ARG A 267 16.58 -17.51 -8.24
C ARG A 267 17.48 -16.41 -7.72
N PHE A 268 18.13 -15.69 -8.61
CA PHE A 268 18.98 -14.56 -8.24
C PHE A 268 18.20 -13.46 -7.53
N LEU A 269 17.03 -13.09 -8.04
CA LEU A 269 16.14 -12.10 -7.44
C LEU A 269 15.64 -12.56 -6.07
N GLU A 270 15.20 -13.83 -5.95
CA GLU A 270 14.72 -14.40 -4.69
C GLU A 270 15.82 -14.45 -3.62
N GLU A 271 17.01 -14.96 -3.97
CA GLU A 271 18.15 -15.10 -3.07
C GLU A 271 18.62 -13.74 -2.52
N LYS A 272 18.68 -12.74 -3.37
CA LYS A 272 19.13 -11.39 -3.05
C LYS A 272 17.99 -10.48 -2.54
N ASN A 273 16.74 -10.96 -2.52
CA ASN A 273 15.54 -10.22 -2.13
C ASN A 273 15.30 -8.94 -2.94
N TYR A 274 15.29 -9.07 -4.27
CA TYR A 274 14.91 -7.99 -5.19
C TYR A 274 13.55 -8.28 -5.84
N GLN A 275 12.80 -7.21 -6.15
CA GLN A 275 11.47 -7.29 -6.73
C GLN A 275 11.42 -6.90 -8.22
N ALA A 276 12.46 -6.23 -8.70
CA ALA A 276 12.51 -5.73 -10.06
C ALA A 276 13.90 -5.86 -10.68
N ILE A 277 13.94 -5.91 -12.00
CA ILE A 277 15.17 -6.02 -12.77
C ILE A 277 15.09 -5.14 -14.02
N VAL A 278 16.23 -4.57 -14.40
CA VAL A 278 16.42 -3.91 -15.68
C VAL A 278 17.73 -4.36 -16.29
N THR A 279 17.71 -4.61 -17.59
CA THR A 279 18.88 -5.04 -18.35
C THR A 279 19.19 -4.06 -19.47
N HIS A 280 20.44 -4.09 -19.93
CA HIS A 280 20.89 -3.41 -21.14
C HIS A 280 21.07 -4.45 -22.24
N PHE A 281 20.19 -4.48 -23.24
CA PHE A 281 20.15 -5.52 -24.28
C PHE A 281 21.44 -5.66 -25.11
N GLY A 282 22.28 -4.63 -25.19
CA GLY A 282 23.55 -4.64 -25.90
C GLY A 282 24.75 -5.07 -25.05
N ASP A 283 24.55 -5.45 -23.79
CA ASP A 283 25.63 -5.80 -22.86
C ASP A 283 25.19 -6.93 -21.91
N LEU A 284 24.68 -7.99 -22.48
CA LEU A 284 24.28 -9.20 -21.75
C LEU A 284 25.35 -10.31 -21.74
N GLY A 285 26.45 -10.08 -22.43
CA GLY A 285 27.67 -10.91 -22.37
C GLY A 285 27.42 -12.41 -22.53
N ALA A 286 27.47 -13.12 -21.40
CA ALA A 286 27.35 -14.57 -21.36
C ALA A 286 25.91 -15.10 -21.18
N LEU A 287 24.90 -14.23 -21.17
CA LEU A 287 23.47 -14.58 -21.07
C LEU A 287 22.86 -14.88 -22.42
#